data_33f6da2ae8334a1ecfc24b662c40a7e7
#
_entry.id   33f6da2ae8334a1ecfc24b662c40a7e7
#
_cell.length_a   1.000
_cell.length_b   1.000
_cell.length_c   1.000
_cell.angle_alpha   90.00
_cell.angle_beta   90.00
_cell.angle_gamma   90.00
#
_symmetry.space_group_name_H-M   'P 1'
#
loop_
_entity.id
_entity.type
_entity.pdbx_description
1 polymer ?
#
loop_
_entity_poly.entity_id
_entity_poly.type
_entity_poly.pdbx_seq_one_letter_code
_entity_poly.pdbx_strand_id
1 'polypeptide(L)'
;MNKELVIRIVTDVLMTISLLLLMPYSLLSETAHEWIGMAMLILFIFHHVLNRRWIKSVAKGKYKPLRIIQTLLVVVMLLLMLGSMASGILLSTHIFKDINIAGTSMAARQVHMFCAYWGFAVMSVHIGMHWNMAVTMAGKLFKEPSVLRKWGARLIALVLSLIHISEPTRRTPIS
;
A
#
# COMPACT_ATOMS: atom_id res chain seq x y z
N MET A 1 -17.54 -0.35 -19.02
CA MET A 1 -17.09 -0.03 -17.66
C MET A 1 -16.97 1.48 -17.52
N ASN A 2 -17.45 2.06 -16.43
CA ASN A 2 -17.40 3.52 -16.23
C ASN A 2 -15.93 3.97 -16.10
N LYS A 3 -15.52 5.00 -16.88
CA LYS A 3 -14.15 5.54 -16.87
C LYS A 3 -13.65 5.90 -15.46
N GLU A 4 -14.52 6.51 -14.65
CA GLU A 4 -14.18 6.84 -13.25
C GLU A 4 -13.82 5.60 -12.40
N LEU A 5 -14.53 4.48 -12.59
CA LEU A 5 -14.24 3.24 -11.86
C LEU A 5 -12.88 2.68 -12.25
N VAL A 6 -12.54 2.70 -13.55
CA VAL A 6 -11.23 2.25 -14.03
C VAL A 6 -10.11 3.07 -13.41
N ILE A 7 -10.24 4.41 -13.44
CA ILE A 7 -9.23 5.31 -12.88
C ILE A 7 -9.00 5.01 -11.39
N ARG A 8 -10.06 4.81 -10.60
CA ARG A 8 -9.95 4.45 -9.17
C ARG A 8 -9.18 3.15 -8.98
N ILE A 9 -9.58 2.09 -9.72
CA ILE A 9 -8.91 0.78 -9.62
C ILE A 9 -7.43 0.89 -9.98
N VAL A 10 -7.11 1.59 -11.07
CA VAL A 10 -5.72 1.78 -11.51
C VAL A 10 -4.93 2.55 -10.45
N THR A 11 -5.49 3.61 -9.87
CA THR A 11 -4.85 4.37 -8.79
C THR A 11 -4.57 3.48 -7.58
N ASP A 12 -5.55 2.69 -7.13
CA ASP A 12 -5.42 1.80 -5.96
C ASP A 12 -4.37 0.70 -6.20
N VAL A 13 -4.33 0.14 -7.40
CA VAL A 13 -3.32 -0.85 -7.80
C VAL A 13 -1.91 -0.23 -7.83
N LEU A 14 -1.77 0.96 -8.42
CA LEU A 14 -0.48 1.66 -8.46
C LEU A 14 0.01 2.03 -7.06
N MET A 15 -0.87 2.48 -6.17
CA MET A 15 -0.54 2.74 -4.76
C MET A 15 -0.06 1.47 -4.05
N THR A 16 -0.76 0.34 -4.26
CA THR A 16 -0.38 -0.95 -3.68
C THR A 16 1.00 -1.40 -4.17
N ILE A 17 1.26 -1.29 -5.47
CA ILE A 17 2.57 -1.62 -6.06
C ILE A 17 3.66 -0.71 -5.50
N SER A 18 3.41 0.62 -5.44
CA SER A 18 4.38 1.57 -4.88
C SER A 18 4.70 1.27 -3.43
N LEU A 19 3.69 0.92 -2.61
CA LEU A 19 3.88 0.54 -1.22
C LEU A 19 4.75 -0.73 -1.09
N LEU A 20 4.47 -1.75 -1.91
CA LEU A 20 5.25 -2.99 -1.92
C LEU A 20 6.71 -2.76 -2.35
N LEU A 21 6.94 -1.85 -3.29
CA LEU A 21 8.29 -1.48 -3.72
C LEU A 21 9.05 -0.67 -2.66
N LEU A 22 8.36 0.18 -1.88
CA LEU A 22 8.97 1.00 -0.83
C LEU A 22 9.41 0.18 0.40
N MET A 23 8.81 -1.00 0.64
CA MET A 23 9.12 -1.81 1.82
C MET A 23 10.55 -2.40 1.81
N PRO A 24 11.06 -3.01 0.74
CA PRO A 24 12.42 -3.56 0.74
C PRO A 24 13.46 -2.48 0.44
N TYR A 25 13.65 -1.54 1.35
CA TYR A 25 14.61 -0.42 1.21
C TYR A 25 16.03 -0.89 0.82
N SER A 26 16.45 -2.05 1.31
CA SER A 26 17.78 -2.62 1.01
C SER A 26 17.96 -3.05 -0.46
N LEU A 27 16.86 -3.25 -1.20
CA LEU A 27 16.89 -3.64 -2.60
C LEU A 27 16.83 -2.46 -3.56
N LEU A 28 16.52 -1.26 -3.05
CA LEU A 28 16.39 -0.04 -3.84
C LEU A 28 17.54 0.92 -3.51
N SER A 29 17.96 1.70 -4.51
CA SER A 29 18.81 2.86 -4.24
C SER A 29 18.02 3.93 -3.48
N GLU A 30 18.70 4.74 -2.68
CA GLU A 30 18.10 5.85 -1.94
C GLU A 30 17.32 6.78 -2.89
N THR A 31 17.91 7.12 -4.02
CA THR A 31 17.26 7.93 -5.07
C THR A 31 15.98 7.29 -5.60
N ALA A 32 15.99 5.98 -5.87
CA ALA A 32 14.79 5.27 -6.34
C ALA A 32 13.70 5.26 -5.28
N HIS A 33 14.05 5.05 -4.01
CA HIS A 33 13.12 5.09 -2.89
C HIS A 33 12.44 6.47 -2.78
N GLU A 34 13.20 7.57 -2.89
CA GLU A 34 12.64 8.93 -2.86
C GLU A 34 11.69 9.20 -4.03
N TRP A 35 12.05 8.80 -5.26
CA TRP A 35 11.18 8.99 -6.42
C TRP A 35 9.89 8.17 -6.35
N ILE A 36 9.96 6.92 -5.89
CA ILE A 36 8.77 6.08 -5.68
C ILE A 36 7.91 6.67 -4.56
N GLY A 37 8.53 7.18 -3.48
CA GLY A 37 7.85 7.88 -2.39
C GLY A 37 7.11 9.13 -2.87
N MET A 38 7.72 9.92 -3.76
CA MET A 38 7.07 11.06 -4.39
C MET A 38 5.89 10.64 -5.28
N ALA A 39 6.06 9.61 -6.09
CA ALA A 39 4.97 9.06 -6.90
C ALA A 39 3.82 8.58 -6.00
N MET A 40 4.13 7.91 -4.89
CA MET A 40 3.15 7.48 -3.89
C MET A 40 2.41 8.66 -3.27
N LEU A 41 3.08 9.76 -2.94
CA LEU A 41 2.45 10.99 -2.43
C LEU A 41 1.44 11.56 -3.43
N ILE A 42 1.81 11.66 -4.70
CA ILE A 42 0.92 12.15 -5.77
C ILE A 42 -0.30 11.23 -5.91
N LEU A 43 -0.09 9.92 -5.97
CA LEU A 43 -1.16 8.92 -6.06
C LEU A 43 -2.09 8.98 -4.83
N PHE A 44 -1.52 9.18 -3.63
CA PHE A 44 -2.27 9.31 -2.39
C PHE A 44 -3.21 10.53 -2.40
N ILE A 45 -2.73 11.70 -2.84
CA ILE A 45 -3.56 12.89 -3.01
C ILE A 45 -4.67 12.62 -4.03
N PHE A 46 -4.32 12.02 -5.17
CA PHE A 46 -5.26 11.69 -6.23
C PHE A 46 -6.33 10.70 -5.76
N HIS A 47 -5.95 9.66 -5.01
CA HIS A 47 -6.87 8.72 -4.38
C HIS A 47 -7.92 9.43 -3.50
N HIS A 48 -7.49 10.36 -2.64
CA HIS A 48 -8.39 11.10 -1.77
C HIS A 48 -9.34 12.02 -2.53
N VAL A 49 -8.87 12.67 -3.58
CA VAL A 49 -9.69 13.51 -4.48
C VAL A 49 -10.76 12.66 -5.18
N LEU A 50 -10.40 11.50 -5.70
CA LEU A 50 -11.34 10.57 -6.33
C LEU A 50 -12.38 10.02 -5.36
N ASN A 51 -11.99 9.81 -4.09
CA ASN A 51 -12.84 9.23 -3.06
C ASN A 51 -13.50 10.27 -2.14
N ARG A 52 -13.49 11.56 -2.48
CA ARG A 52 -14.08 12.66 -1.68
C ARG A 52 -15.54 12.45 -1.28
N ARG A 53 -16.30 11.70 -2.09
CA ARG A 53 -17.70 11.37 -1.77
C ARG A 53 -17.80 10.47 -0.54
N TRP A 54 -16.86 9.54 -0.37
CA TRP A 54 -16.78 8.69 0.80
C TRP A 54 -16.50 9.52 2.07
N ILE A 55 -15.53 10.43 2.01
CA ILE A 55 -15.19 11.34 3.12
C ILE A 55 -16.42 12.10 3.59
N LYS A 56 -17.21 12.65 2.66
CA LYS A 56 -18.47 13.33 2.98
C LYS A 56 -19.53 12.41 3.59
N SER A 57 -19.51 11.12 3.25
CA SER A 57 -20.45 10.13 3.76
C SER A 57 -20.10 9.62 5.17
N VAL A 58 -18.83 9.76 5.59
CA VAL A 58 -18.38 9.35 6.93
C VAL A 58 -19.15 10.10 8.02
N ALA A 59 -19.39 11.41 7.83
CA ALA A 59 -20.15 12.22 8.80
C ALA A 59 -21.67 11.96 8.79
N LYS A 60 -22.19 11.16 7.85
CA LYS A 60 -23.63 10.95 7.65
C LYS A 60 -24.01 9.48 7.77
N GLY A 61 -25.07 9.18 8.53
CA GLY A 61 -25.71 7.86 8.56
C GLY A 61 -25.52 7.06 9.85
N LYS A 62 -26.21 5.91 9.92
CA LYS A 62 -26.16 5.00 11.08
C LYS A 62 -24.85 4.19 11.07
N TYR A 63 -24.11 4.23 12.17
CA TYR A 63 -22.89 3.46 12.35
C TYR A 63 -23.19 2.04 12.83
N LYS A 64 -23.03 1.08 11.94
CA LYS A 64 -22.97 -0.34 12.31
C LYS A 64 -21.54 -0.68 12.79
N PRO A 65 -21.33 -1.68 13.66
CA PRO A 65 -20.01 -2.02 14.21
C PRO A 65 -18.92 -2.19 13.13
N LEU A 66 -19.21 -2.89 12.05
CA LEU A 66 -18.32 -3.07 10.90
C LEU A 66 -17.90 -1.73 10.27
N ARG A 67 -18.82 -0.78 10.14
CA ARG A 67 -18.53 0.53 9.58
C ARG A 67 -17.63 1.35 10.50
N ILE A 68 -17.78 1.22 11.82
CA ILE A 68 -16.91 1.87 12.81
C ILE A 68 -15.48 1.35 12.64
N ILE A 69 -15.29 0.02 12.60
CA ILE A 69 -13.99 -0.61 12.41
C ILE A 69 -13.34 -0.14 11.09
N GLN A 70 -14.08 -0.15 9.99
CA GLN A 70 -13.58 0.31 8.69
C GLN A 70 -13.16 1.79 8.71
N THR A 71 -13.97 2.63 9.33
CA THR A 71 -13.68 4.08 9.44
C THR A 71 -12.45 4.31 10.30
N LEU A 72 -12.35 3.65 11.47
CA LEU A 72 -11.19 3.74 12.35
C LEU A 72 -9.91 3.31 11.64
N LEU A 73 -9.96 2.18 10.94
CA LEU A 73 -8.83 1.65 10.20
C LEU A 73 -8.35 2.61 9.11
N VAL A 74 -9.28 3.25 8.38
CA VAL A 74 -8.94 4.27 7.37
C VAL A 74 -8.34 5.51 8.01
N VAL A 75 -8.85 5.97 9.16
CA VAL A 75 -8.30 7.13 9.88
C VAL A 75 -6.87 6.83 10.38
N VAL A 76 -6.65 5.65 10.97
CA VAL A 76 -5.31 5.24 11.42
C VAL A 76 -4.35 5.16 10.24
N MET A 77 -4.77 4.56 9.13
CA MET A 77 -3.97 4.47 7.92
C MET A 77 -3.64 5.85 7.34
N LEU A 78 -4.60 6.78 7.33
CA LEU A 78 -4.38 8.16 6.90
C LEU A 78 -3.28 8.84 7.74
N LEU A 79 -3.35 8.73 9.07
CA LEU A 79 -2.36 9.31 9.97
C LEU A 79 -0.96 8.69 9.78
N LEU A 80 -0.87 7.38 9.63
CA LEU A 80 0.39 6.68 9.38
C LEU A 80 0.99 7.08 8.02
N MET A 81 0.18 7.20 6.98
CA MET A 81 0.64 7.64 5.66
C MET A 81 1.13 9.09 5.69
N LEU A 82 0.39 10.00 6.33
CA LEU A 82 0.83 11.39 6.49
C LEU A 82 2.12 11.49 7.31
N GLY A 83 2.25 10.73 8.40
CA GLY A 83 3.46 10.66 9.20
C GLY A 83 4.66 10.14 8.41
N SER A 84 4.48 9.07 7.63
CA SER A 84 5.52 8.52 6.76
C SER A 84 5.95 9.51 5.67
N MET A 85 5.00 10.19 5.02
CA MET A 85 5.28 11.18 3.98
C MET A 85 5.99 12.41 4.54
N ALA A 86 5.49 12.98 5.65
CA ALA A 86 6.10 14.15 6.28
C ALA A 86 7.53 13.86 6.75
N SER A 87 7.74 12.74 7.42
CA SER A 87 9.09 12.33 7.84
C SER A 87 9.99 11.98 6.67
N GLY A 88 9.46 11.40 5.59
CA GLY A 88 10.20 11.13 4.36
C GLY A 88 10.69 12.40 3.66
N ILE A 89 9.89 13.47 3.64
CA ILE A 89 10.31 14.79 3.12
C ILE A 89 11.47 15.34 3.94
N LEU A 90 11.42 15.23 5.28
CA LEU A 90 12.50 15.70 6.16
C LEU A 90 13.80 14.88 6.02
N LEU A 91 13.70 13.63 5.58
CA LEU A 91 14.84 12.72 5.38
C LEU A 91 15.38 12.77 3.94
N SER A 92 14.69 13.44 3.03
CA SER A 92 15.05 13.46 1.62
C SER A 92 16.40 14.14 1.41
N THR A 93 17.28 13.47 0.68
CA THR A 93 18.62 13.96 0.33
C THR A 93 18.74 14.38 -1.13
N HIS A 94 17.78 14.00 -1.98
CA HIS A 94 17.80 14.27 -3.43
C HIS A 94 16.73 15.25 -3.87
N ILE A 95 15.46 15.01 -3.49
CA ILE A 95 14.31 15.79 -4.00
C ILE A 95 14.10 17.05 -3.14
N PHE A 96 14.14 16.92 -1.82
CA PHE A 96 13.86 17.98 -0.85
C PHE A 96 15.10 18.37 -0.03
N LYS A 97 16.29 18.27 -0.60
CA LYS A 97 17.58 18.51 0.05
C LYS A 97 17.66 19.86 0.79
N ASP A 98 16.92 20.88 0.32
CA ASP A 98 16.94 22.23 0.88
C ASP A 98 15.99 22.39 2.11
N ILE A 99 15.18 21.36 2.43
CA ILE A 99 14.26 21.37 3.58
C ILE A 99 14.89 20.73 4.83
N ASN A 100 16.15 20.35 4.77
CA ASN A 100 16.82 19.67 5.88
C ASN A 100 16.92 20.57 7.12
N ILE A 101 16.16 20.24 8.18
CA ILE A 101 16.17 20.93 9.46
C ILE A 101 17.22 20.25 10.35
N ALA A 102 18.31 20.97 10.67
CA ALA A 102 19.37 20.45 11.51
C ALA A 102 18.84 19.92 12.85
N GLY A 103 19.25 18.70 13.23
CA GLY A 103 18.88 18.05 14.49
C GLY A 103 17.59 17.20 14.48
N THR A 104 16.81 17.21 13.42
CA THR A 104 15.54 16.43 13.34
C THR A 104 15.68 15.04 12.70
N SER A 105 16.81 14.73 12.09
CA SER A 105 17.01 13.52 11.29
C SER A 105 16.76 12.20 12.05
N MET A 106 17.17 12.13 13.33
CA MET A 106 16.97 10.92 14.16
C MET A 106 15.48 10.70 14.44
N ALA A 107 14.76 11.73 14.89
CA ALA A 107 13.32 11.65 15.16
C ALA A 107 12.52 11.39 13.88
N ALA A 108 12.86 12.06 12.78
CA ALA A 108 12.21 11.83 11.48
C ALA A 108 12.40 10.38 11.00
N ARG A 109 13.59 9.80 11.19
CA ARG A 109 13.87 8.39 10.86
C ARG A 109 13.02 7.42 11.69
N GLN A 110 12.91 7.64 12.99
CA GLN A 110 12.08 6.82 13.88
C GLN A 110 10.59 6.88 13.48
N VAL A 111 10.08 8.10 13.24
CA VAL A 111 8.70 8.30 12.80
C VAL A 111 8.47 7.64 11.44
N HIS A 112 9.39 7.80 10.48
CA HIS A 112 9.29 7.19 9.16
C HIS A 112 9.22 5.67 9.25
N MET A 113 10.15 5.05 9.96
CA MET A 113 10.18 3.60 10.16
C MET A 113 8.91 3.08 10.84
N PHE A 114 8.52 3.72 11.95
CA PHE A 114 7.30 3.36 12.66
C PHE A 114 6.07 3.44 11.75
N CYS A 115 5.89 4.57 11.08
CA CYS A 115 4.74 4.79 10.21
C CYS A 115 4.75 3.86 8.99
N ALA A 116 5.91 3.55 8.41
CA ALA A 116 6.02 2.65 7.28
C ALA A 116 5.61 1.21 7.65
N TYR A 117 6.16 0.64 8.73
CA TYR A 117 5.84 -0.72 9.15
C TYR A 117 4.39 -0.88 9.61
N TRP A 118 3.90 0.01 10.46
CA TRP A 118 2.52 -0.03 10.89
C TRP A 118 1.54 0.31 9.77
N GLY A 119 1.91 1.25 8.90
CA GLY A 119 1.14 1.59 7.70
C GLY A 119 0.97 0.39 6.78
N PHE A 120 2.03 -0.38 6.56
CA PHE A 120 1.98 -1.62 5.80
C PHE A 120 1.07 -2.69 6.44
N ALA A 121 1.19 -2.88 7.76
CA ALA A 121 0.34 -3.84 8.50
C ALA A 121 -1.15 -3.45 8.41
N VAL A 122 -1.47 -2.18 8.67
CA VAL A 122 -2.84 -1.66 8.60
C VAL A 122 -3.40 -1.71 7.19
N MET A 123 -2.57 -1.42 6.16
CA MET A 123 -2.95 -1.53 4.75
C MET A 123 -3.27 -2.98 4.37
N SER A 124 -2.50 -3.96 4.86
CA SER A 124 -2.76 -5.38 4.62
C SER A 124 -4.12 -5.81 5.16
N VAL A 125 -4.47 -5.36 6.36
CA VAL A 125 -5.80 -5.60 6.95
C VAL A 125 -6.89 -4.90 6.13
N HIS A 126 -6.66 -3.65 5.70
CA HIS A 126 -7.59 -2.89 4.88
C HIS A 126 -7.89 -3.59 3.55
N ILE A 127 -6.87 -4.05 2.85
CA ILE A 127 -7.02 -4.82 1.60
C ILE A 127 -7.77 -6.14 1.87
N GLY A 128 -7.43 -6.84 2.96
CA GLY A 128 -8.11 -8.07 3.37
C GLY A 128 -9.60 -7.89 3.59
N MET A 129 -10.02 -6.79 4.24
CA MET A 129 -11.44 -6.49 4.46
C MET A 129 -12.20 -6.17 3.15
N HIS A 130 -11.51 -5.66 2.14
CA HIS A 130 -12.08 -5.34 0.83
C HIS A 130 -11.81 -6.41 -0.22
N TRP A 131 -11.24 -7.57 0.16
CA TRP A 131 -10.80 -8.62 -0.75
C TRP A 131 -11.90 -9.11 -1.71
N ASN A 132 -13.08 -9.39 -1.19
CA ASN A 132 -14.21 -9.84 -2.02
C ASN A 132 -14.60 -8.79 -3.08
N MET A 133 -14.53 -7.51 -2.74
CA MET A 133 -14.79 -6.42 -3.67
C MET A 133 -13.70 -6.34 -4.73
N ALA A 134 -12.44 -6.46 -4.34
CA ALA A 134 -11.28 -6.44 -5.24
C ALA A 134 -11.35 -7.60 -6.25
N VAL A 135 -11.63 -8.83 -5.78
CA VAL A 135 -11.78 -10.02 -6.63
C VAL A 135 -12.96 -9.88 -7.58
N THR A 136 -14.09 -9.35 -7.11
CA THR A 136 -15.27 -9.13 -7.96
C THR A 136 -14.99 -8.08 -9.04
N MET A 137 -14.28 -7.02 -8.71
CA MET A 137 -13.88 -5.99 -9.67
C MET A 137 -12.88 -6.53 -10.69
N ALA A 138 -11.88 -7.28 -10.25
CA ALA A 138 -10.93 -7.95 -11.13
C ALA A 138 -11.66 -8.92 -12.09
N GLY A 139 -12.64 -9.69 -11.60
CA GLY A 139 -13.45 -10.55 -12.43
C GLY A 139 -14.28 -9.82 -13.51
N LYS A 140 -14.69 -8.56 -13.22
CA LYS A 140 -15.39 -7.72 -14.22
C LYS A 140 -14.45 -7.13 -15.28
N LEU A 141 -13.18 -6.89 -14.92
CA LEU A 141 -12.14 -6.45 -15.85
C LEU A 141 -11.75 -7.56 -16.83
N PHE A 142 -11.80 -8.82 -16.37
CA PHE A 142 -11.38 -10.00 -17.12
C PHE A 142 -12.60 -10.85 -17.55
N LYS A 143 -13.62 -10.22 -18.12
CA LYS A 143 -14.87 -10.90 -18.55
C LYS A 143 -14.67 -12.02 -19.55
N GLU A 144 -13.57 -12.04 -20.28
CA GLU A 144 -13.20 -13.10 -21.19
C GLU A 144 -12.28 -14.12 -20.48
N PRO A 145 -12.42 -15.44 -20.71
CA PRO A 145 -11.48 -16.45 -20.23
C PRO A 145 -10.17 -16.33 -21.04
N SER A 146 -9.44 -15.24 -20.86
CA SER A 146 -8.22 -15.02 -21.60
C SER A 146 -7.16 -16.02 -21.14
N VAL A 147 -6.38 -16.50 -22.08
CA VAL A 147 -5.17 -17.30 -21.88
C VAL A 147 -4.27 -16.65 -20.82
N LEU A 148 -4.24 -15.32 -20.77
CA LEU A 148 -3.49 -14.52 -19.81
C LEU A 148 -3.90 -14.78 -18.34
N ARG A 149 -5.19 -15.02 -18.05
CA ARG A 149 -5.67 -15.33 -16.69
C ARG A 149 -5.21 -16.70 -16.23
N LYS A 150 -5.21 -17.70 -17.14
CA LYS A 150 -4.70 -19.04 -16.86
C LYS A 150 -3.18 -19.00 -16.62
N TRP A 151 -2.43 -18.23 -17.41
CA TRP A 151 -1.00 -18.06 -17.24
C TRP A 151 -0.65 -17.25 -15.99
N GLY A 152 -1.39 -16.18 -15.67
CA GLY A 152 -1.21 -15.40 -14.45
C GLY A 152 -1.44 -16.22 -13.18
N ALA A 153 -2.52 -17.01 -13.15
CA ALA A 153 -2.79 -17.91 -12.02
C ALA A 153 -1.71 -19.01 -11.88
N ARG A 154 -1.21 -19.54 -13.00
CA ARG A 154 -0.11 -20.51 -12.99
C ARG A 154 1.22 -19.89 -12.54
N LEU A 155 1.54 -18.66 -12.96
CA LEU A 155 2.71 -17.92 -12.50
C LEU A 155 2.66 -17.65 -11.00
N ILE A 156 1.54 -17.21 -10.47
CA ILE A 156 1.35 -16.96 -9.03
C ILE A 156 1.48 -18.29 -8.26
N ALA A 157 0.87 -19.37 -8.74
CA ALA A 157 1.01 -20.69 -8.12
C ALA A 157 2.44 -21.20 -8.14
N LEU A 158 3.18 -20.96 -9.25
CA LEU A 158 4.60 -21.33 -9.40
C LEU A 158 5.49 -20.52 -8.45
N VAL A 159 5.28 -19.21 -8.34
CA VAL A 159 6.03 -18.36 -7.42
C VAL A 159 5.78 -18.76 -5.98
N LEU A 160 4.52 -19.03 -5.60
CA LEU A 160 4.17 -19.49 -4.25
C LEU A 160 4.79 -20.88 -3.96
N SER A 161 4.81 -21.79 -4.95
CA SER A 161 5.44 -23.11 -4.80
C SER A 161 6.96 -23.02 -4.68
N LEU A 162 7.60 -22.12 -5.43
CA LEU A 162 9.04 -21.87 -5.33
C LEU A 162 9.42 -21.26 -3.96
N ILE A 163 8.61 -20.35 -3.44
CA ILE A 163 8.80 -19.79 -2.08
C ILE A 163 8.66 -20.90 -1.03
N HIS A 164 7.67 -21.79 -1.21
CA HIS A 164 7.46 -22.91 -0.28
C HIS A 164 8.57 -23.97 -0.34
N ILE A 165 9.17 -24.20 -1.51
CA ILE A 165 10.29 -25.14 -1.69
C ILE A 165 11.62 -24.53 -1.22
N SER A 166 11.77 -23.20 -1.27
CA SER A 166 13.00 -22.52 -0.84
C SER A 166 13.11 -22.34 0.69
N GLU A 167 12.07 -22.67 1.46
CA GLU A 167 12.21 -22.79 2.92
C GLU A 167 12.98 -24.07 3.25
N PRO A 168 14.27 -23.96 3.67
CA PRO A 168 14.99 -25.15 4.13
C PRO A 168 14.30 -25.61 5.43
N THR A 169 13.64 -26.76 5.35
CA THR A 169 13.20 -27.47 6.55
C THR A 169 14.44 -27.68 7.43
N ARG A 170 14.65 -26.80 8.41
CA ARG A 170 15.56 -27.08 9.52
C ARG A 170 14.98 -28.26 10.31
N ARG A 171 15.24 -29.45 9.84
CA ARG A 171 15.22 -30.62 10.70
C ARG A 171 16.44 -30.47 11.61
N THR A 172 16.24 -29.97 12.82
CA THR A 172 17.18 -30.17 13.91
C THR A 172 17.17 -31.67 14.19
N PRO A 173 18.30 -32.37 14.11
CA PRO A 173 18.35 -33.74 14.61
C PRO A 173 18.16 -33.70 16.12
N ILE A 174 17.15 -34.40 16.59
CA ILE A 174 16.97 -34.72 18.02
C ILE A 174 18.06 -35.73 18.34
N SER A 175 19.07 -35.29 19.09
CA SER A 175 20.03 -36.13 19.77
C SER A 175 19.53 -36.38 21.20
#